data_932e6c9b2c36f94911c96c0002ca713b
#
_entry.id   932e6c9b2c36f94911c96c0002ca713b
#
_cell.length_a   1.000
_cell.length_b   1.000
_cell.length_c   1.000
_cell.angle_alpha   90.00
_cell.angle_beta   90.00
_cell.angle_gamma   90.00
#
_symmetry.space_group_name_H-M   'P 1'
#
loop_
_entity.id
_entity.type
_entity.pdbx_description
1 polymer ?
#
loop_
_entity_poly.entity_id
_entity_poly.type
_entity_poly.pdbx_seq_one_letter_code
_entity_poly.pdbx_strand_id
1 'polypeptide(L)'
;MQKLATFLLALSAVTCSKSEPPAPAATGAPRTTPSAPSAPGSAPAVGSAAPTAPADARPLNVLFLTVDSLRADMPWTGYERKIAPNLSQLAQESVVYTEAYSPSSYTAQTVATYLSGRYAATLYRAGWFFASYSKGNTFFPEVLQEKGIRTLAWHAHMYFGRGKGLDQGFDVWELVPGITFNPNTDEHITSEKMTKLAIDILGKPENTGKRFFAWAHYMDPHDEYKKQPDAPDFGNKNRDRYDSEVFYTDLWLGKLFEWCEKQPWWKDTALIVSADHGEAFGENGVWKHAFDVWQVLVRIPLIVKLPGGKPRRIDARRSLSDISPTIMELLGEKPLEQFQGKSLVAELRGAEAENREPIAVELAEDSHNPPRRAVISGDYKLTVWGKGSKYLLFNLKNDPGELKELSRAEPDKLAEMKKVYEEKFGKIGFVEPYGGMKLKEGGSAKGPTGPVEKKP
;
A
#
# COMPACT_ATOMS: atom_id res chain seq x y z
N MET A 1 34.92 -31.87 -28.49
CA MET A 1 35.95 -30.85 -28.37
C MET A 1 35.30 -29.51 -28.63
N GLN A 2 34.81 -28.84 -27.62
CA GLN A 2 34.27 -27.47 -27.68
C GLN A 2 34.82 -26.71 -26.48
N LYS A 3 35.38 -25.54 -26.79
CA LYS A 3 36.16 -24.72 -25.85
C LYS A 3 35.23 -23.94 -24.92
N LEU A 4 35.41 -24.07 -23.62
CA LEU A 4 34.89 -23.13 -22.61
C LEU A 4 35.66 -21.81 -22.75
N ALA A 5 34.96 -20.72 -22.90
CA ALA A 5 35.50 -19.35 -22.75
C ALA A 5 35.07 -18.82 -21.38
N THR A 6 36.02 -18.70 -20.49
CA THR A 6 35.86 -18.09 -19.16
C THR A 6 36.02 -16.57 -19.33
N PHE A 7 35.00 -15.81 -18.95
CA PHE A 7 35.09 -14.33 -18.87
C PHE A 7 35.33 -13.96 -17.39
N LEU A 8 36.55 -13.56 -17.08
CA LEU A 8 36.87 -12.82 -15.86
C LEU A 8 36.47 -11.35 -16.02
N LEU A 9 35.60 -10.85 -15.18
CA LEU A 9 35.37 -9.42 -15.03
C LEU A 9 36.22 -8.90 -13.88
N ALA A 10 37.19 -8.05 -14.21
CA ALA A 10 37.97 -7.31 -13.23
C ALA A 10 37.17 -6.13 -12.66
N LEU A 11 37.02 -6.07 -11.33
CA LEU A 11 36.53 -4.91 -10.61
C LEU A 11 37.69 -3.89 -10.50
N SER A 12 37.58 -2.77 -11.19
CA SER A 12 38.39 -1.58 -10.90
C SER A 12 37.57 -0.62 -10.03
N ALA A 13 38.04 -0.42 -8.80
CA ALA A 13 37.54 0.60 -7.89
C ALA A 13 38.00 1.98 -8.37
N VAL A 14 37.07 2.85 -8.72
CA VAL A 14 37.34 4.27 -8.93
C VAL A 14 36.75 5.03 -7.75
N THR A 15 37.61 5.50 -6.88
CA THR A 15 37.30 6.49 -5.83
C THR A 15 37.23 7.86 -6.49
N CYS A 16 36.07 8.45 -6.54
CA CYS A 16 35.89 9.85 -6.94
C CYS A 16 35.25 10.61 -5.78
N SER A 17 36.06 11.34 -5.05
CA SER A 17 35.63 12.36 -4.08
C SER A 17 35.17 13.59 -4.88
N LYS A 18 33.92 13.99 -4.70
CA LYS A 18 33.46 15.34 -5.11
C LYS A 18 32.76 15.99 -3.94
N SER A 19 33.33 17.16 -3.61
CA SER A 19 32.91 18.15 -2.64
C SER A 19 31.51 18.72 -2.92
N GLU A 20 30.72 18.86 -1.84
CA GLU A 20 29.46 19.60 -1.84
C GLU A 20 29.69 21.11 -2.03
N PRO A 21 28.78 21.81 -2.72
CA PRO A 21 28.77 23.28 -2.72
C PRO A 21 28.06 23.81 -1.46
N PRO A 22 28.49 24.98 -0.93
CA PRO A 22 27.94 25.54 0.29
C PRO A 22 26.56 26.20 0.08
N ALA A 23 25.75 26.19 1.12
CA ALA A 23 24.45 26.85 1.19
C ALA A 23 24.57 28.38 1.16
N PRO A 24 23.62 29.12 0.56
CA PRO A 24 23.63 30.57 0.58
C PRO A 24 23.16 31.12 1.93
N ALA A 25 23.89 32.12 2.40
CA ALA A 25 23.63 32.88 3.65
C ALA A 25 22.39 33.77 3.50
N ALA A 26 21.57 33.80 4.54
CA ALA A 26 20.45 34.71 4.67
C ALA A 26 20.94 36.07 5.22
N THR A 27 20.73 37.12 4.45
CA THR A 27 20.80 38.52 4.95
C THR A 27 19.42 39.16 4.81
N GLY A 28 18.84 39.62 5.88
CA GLY A 28 17.60 40.37 5.85
C GLY A 28 17.45 41.25 7.09
N ALA A 29 17.60 42.57 6.96
CA ALA A 29 17.29 43.57 7.94
C ALA A 29 15.82 44.01 7.86
N PRO A 30 15.23 44.53 8.94
CA PRO A 30 13.79 44.75 9.05
C PRO A 30 13.31 46.03 8.40
N ARG A 31 12.17 45.98 7.73
CA ARG A 31 11.42 47.19 7.31
C ARG A 31 10.17 47.38 8.16
N THR A 32 10.05 48.53 8.74
CA THR A 32 8.90 49.07 9.44
C THR A 32 7.78 49.42 8.46
N THR A 33 6.54 49.03 8.78
CA THR A 33 5.31 49.45 8.08
C THR A 33 4.52 50.44 8.94
N PRO A 34 3.86 51.42 8.33
CA PRO A 34 2.97 52.34 9.07
C PRO A 34 1.56 51.76 9.20
N SER A 35 0.95 52.02 10.32
CA SER A 35 -0.41 51.71 10.72
C SER A 35 -1.48 52.42 9.85
N ALA A 36 -2.52 51.69 9.48
CA ALA A 36 -3.78 52.21 8.92
C ALA A 36 -4.96 51.93 9.88
N PRO A 37 -6.06 52.71 9.85
CA PRO A 37 -6.99 52.85 10.95
C PRO A 37 -8.06 51.77 11.04
N SER A 38 -8.54 51.57 12.29
CA SER A 38 -9.59 50.66 12.72
C SER A 38 -10.97 50.95 12.09
N ALA A 39 -11.64 49.87 11.60
CA ALA A 39 -13.06 49.82 11.26
C ALA A 39 -13.84 48.99 12.32
N PRO A 40 -15.16 49.23 12.51
CA PRO A 40 -15.87 48.82 13.70
C PRO A 40 -16.39 47.39 13.68
N GLY A 41 -16.62 46.86 14.88
CA GLY A 41 -16.88 45.51 15.31
C GLY A 41 -17.90 44.72 14.51
N SER A 42 -17.50 43.48 14.25
CA SER A 42 -18.39 42.39 13.88
C SER A 42 -18.55 41.42 15.05
N ALA A 43 -19.77 40.94 15.23
CA ALA A 43 -20.20 40.02 16.27
C ALA A 43 -19.39 38.73 16.37
N PRO A 44 -19.36 38.06 17.54
CA PRO A 44 -18.57 36.84 17.71
C PRO A 44 -19.11 35.73 16.85
N ALA A 45 -18.25 35.20 16.00
CA ALA A 45 -18.52 33.95 15.29
C ALA A 45 -18.65 32.82 16.32
N VAL A 46 -19.75 32.10 16.26
CA VAL A 46 -19.97 30.87 17.01
C VAL A 46 -18.87 29.90 16.59
N GLY A 47 -17.94 29.66 17.46
CA GLY A 47 -16.86 28.70 17.25
C GLY A 47 -17.45 27.31 17.05
N SER A 48 -17.22 26.74 15.88
CA SER A 48 -17.41 25.33 15.63
C SER A 48 -16.47 24.59 16.59
N ALA A 49 -17.04 24.02 17.65
CA ALA A 49 -16.29 23.16 18.56
C ALA A 49 -15.78 21.96 17.75
N ALA A 50 -14.46 21.80 17.73
CA ALA A 50 -13.84 20.57 17.23
C ALA A 50 -14.49 19.37 17.96
N PRO A 51 -14.81 18.28 17.28
CA PRO A 51 -15.42 17.12 17.92
C PRO A 51 -14.50 16.63 19.03
N THR A 52 -15.03 16.64 20.27
CA THR A 52 -14.32 16.11 21.44
C THR A 52 -14.04 14.63 21.19
N ALA A 53 -12.77 14.26 21.28
CA ALA A 53 -12.35 12.86 21.16
C ALA A 53 -13.15 11.99 22.17
N PRO A 54 -13.62 10.82 21.78
CA PRO A 54 -14.31 9.91 22.69
C PRO A 54 -13.42 9.56 23.88
N ALA A 55 -14.00 9.40 25.07
CA ALA A 55 -13.32 9.21 26.35
C ALA A 55 -12.40 7.99 26.48
N ASP A 56 -12.26 7.17 25.45
CA ASP A 56 -11.46 5.93 25.44
C ASP A 56 -10.30 5.97 24.42
N ALA A 57 -9.66 7.13 24.31
CA ALA A 57 -8.58 7.41 23.35
C ALA A 57 -7.18 7.00 23.87
N ARG A 58 -7.10 5.90 24.66
CA ARG A 58 -5.78 5.40 25.09
C ARG A 58 -4.96 4.94 23.89
N PRO A 59 -3.62 5.20 23.90
CA PRO A 59 -2.74 4.67 22.88
C PRO A 59 -2.77 3.13 22.84
N LEU A 60 -2.79 2.58 21.63
CA LEU A 60 -2.81 1.13 21.39
C LEU A 60 -1.46 0.68 20.82
N ASN A 61 -1.16 -0.60 20.89
CA ASN A 61 -0.24 -1.24 19.96
C ASN A 61 -0.93 -1.37 18.61
N VAL A 62 -0.16 -1.48 17.54
CA VAL A 62 -0.70 -1.74 16.21
C VAL A 62 0.00 -2.93 15.58
N LEU A 63 -0.78 -3.93 15.18
CA LEU A 63 -0.36 -5.02 14.31
C LEU A 63 -0.99 -4.81 12.93
N PHE A 64 -0.18 -4.49 11.94
CA PHE A 64 -0.59 -4.30 10.55
C PHE A 64 -0.10 -5.48 9.71
N LEU A 65 -1.05 -6.24 9.15
CA LEU A 65 -0.79 -7.38 8.29
C LEU A 65 -1.22 -7.06 6.87
N THR A 66 -0.31 -7.20 5.94
CA THR A 66 -0.59 -7.09 4.51
C THR A 66 -0.33 -8.42 3.83
N VAL A 67 -1.23 -8.79 2.91
CA VAL A 67 -1.12 -9.98 2.07
C VAL A 67 -0.92 -9.53 0.64
N ASP A 68 0.17 -9.96 0.04
CA ASP A 68 0.51 -9.61 -1.34
C ASP A 68 -0.57 -10.09 -2.31
N SER A 69 -0.89 -9.27 -3.28
CA SER A 69 -1.80 -9.61 -4.37
C SER A 69 -3.20 -10.06 -3.93
N LEU A 70 -3.64 -9.77 -2.68
CA LEU A 70 -4.95 -10.22 -2.19
C LEU A 70 -6.07 -9.38 -2.79
N ARG A 71 -6.89 -10.02 -3.62
CA ARG A 71 -8.02 -9.39 -4.33
C ARG A 71 -9.14 -8.93 -3.37
N ALA A 72 -9.90 -7.94 -3.80
CA ALA A 72 -11.07 -7.45 -3.04
C ALA A 72 -12.28 -8.40 -3.09
N ASP A 73 -12.34 -9.33 -4.05
CA ASP A 73 -13.41 -10.31 -4.19
C ASP A 73 -13.21 -11.47 -3.19
N MET A 74 -13.58 -11.22 -1.95
CA MET A 74 -13.45 -12.11 -0.81
C MET A 74 -14.83 -12.59 -0.31
N PRO A 75 -14.92 -13.67 0.50
CA PRO A 75 -16.21 -14.19 0.96
C PRO A 75 -17.09 -13.13 1.63
N TRP A 76 -16.52 -12.25 2.45
CA TRP A 76 -17.27 -11.16 3.13
C TRP A 76 -17.70 -10.03 2.19
N THR A 77 -17.22 -10.01 0.94
CA THR A 77 -17.67 -9.10 -0.12
C THR A 77 -18.52 -9.79 -1.18
N GLY A 78 -18.86 -11.06 -1.00
CA GLY A 78 -19.77 -11.81 -1.86
C GLY A 78 -19.13 -12.85 -2.79
N TYR A 79 -17.82 -13.11 -2.64
CA TYR A 79 -17.20 -14.22 -3.38
C TYR A 79 -17.71 -15.57 -2.86
N GLU A 80 -18.15 -16.43 -3.76
CA GLU A 80 -18.88 -17.67 -3.40
C GLU A 80 -17.98 -18.74 -2.77
N ARG A 81 -16.69 -18.77 -3.12
CA ARG A 81 -15.76 -19.78 -2.60
C ARG A 81 -15.31 -19.40 -1.19
N LYS A 82 -15.27 -20.38 -0.31
CA LYS A 82 -14.84 -20.21 1.10
C LYS A 82 -13.31 -20.26 1.21
N ILE A 83 -12.65 -19.29 0.60
CA ILE A 83 -11.18 -19.24 0.51
C ILE A 83 -10.50 -18.58 1.72
N ALA A 84 -11.25 -17.95 2.61
CA ALA A 84 -10.69 -17.22 3.75
C ALA A 84 -11.64 -17.28 4.96
N PRO A 85 -11.81 -18.45 5.62
CA PRO A 85 -12.73 -18.61 6.74
C PRO A 85 -12.34 -17.78 7.98
N ASN A 86 -11.04 -17.70 8.32
CA ASN A 86 -10.55 -16.94 9.49
C ASN A 86 -10.69 -15.43 9.28
N LEU A 87 -10.31 -14.91 8.11
CA LEU A 87 -10.52 -13.51 7.77
C LEU A 87 -12.01 -13.17 7.65
N SER A 88 -12.85 -14.11 7.20
CA SER A 88 -14.31 -13.91 7.19
C SER A 88 -14.89 -13.81 8.59
N GLN A 89 -14.39 -14.58 9.54
CA GLN A 89 -14.75 -14.44 10.95
C GLN A 89 -14.26 -13.10 11.51
N LEU A 90 -12.99 -12.73 11.27
CA LEU A 90 -12.44 -11.44 11.66
C LEU A 90 -13.29 -10.28 11.12
N ALA A 91 -13.73 -10.36 9.85
CA ALA A 91 -14.56 -9.35 9.21
C ALA A 91 -15.92 -9.15 9.92
N GLN A 92 -16.52 -10.24 10.47
CA GLN A 92 -17.77 -10.16 11.24
C GLN A 92 -17.61 -9.42 12.58
N GLU A 93 -16.40 -9.37 13.12
CA GLU A 93 -16.08 -8.77 14.41
C GLU A 93 -15.39 -7.41 14.30
N SER A 94 -15.27 -6.86 13.09
CA SER A 94 -14.39 -5.72 12.77
C SER A 94 -15.10 -4.63 11.99
N VAL A 95 -14.44 -3.49 11.82
CA VAL A 95 -14.81 -2.51 10.80
C VAL A 95 -14.26 -2.99 9.47
N VAL A 96 -15.15 -3.16 8.48
CA VAL A 96 -14.83 -3.58 7.12
C VAL A 96 -15.08 -2.44 6.16
N TYR A 97 -14.06 -2.05 5.40
CA TYR A 97 -14.19 -1.10 4.30
C TYR A 97 -14.41 -1.87 3.00
N THR A 98 -15.56 -1.66 2.36
CA THR A 98 -15.92 -2.40 1.15
C THR A 98 -15.35 -1.81 -0.12
N GLU A 99 -14.98 -0.52 -0.06
CA GLU A 99 -14.42 0.27 -1.16
C GLU A 99 -13.04 0.83 -0.76
N ALA A 100 -12.12 -0.06 -0.37
CA ALA A 100 -10.73 0.32 -0.11
C ALA A 100 -9.86 0.18 -1.37
N TYR A 101 -8.92 1.10 -1.53
CA TYR A 101 -8.05 1.18 -2.71
C TYR A 101 -6.59 1.22 -2.33
N SER A 102 -5.80 0.42 -3.02
CA SER A 102 -4.36 0.57 -3.02
C SER A 102 -3.95 1.85 -3.76
N PRO A 103 -2.93 2.58 -3.29
CA PRO A 103 -2.37 3.70 -4.02
C PRO A 103 -1.60 3.30 -5.27
N SER A 104 -1.22 2.03 -5.42
CA SER A 104 -0.53 1.48 -6.59
C SER A 104 -0.90 0.01 -6.81
N SER A 105 -0.66 -0.51 -7.99
CA SER A 105 -0.74 -1.94 -8.31
C SER A 105 0.61 -2.64 -8.19
N TYR A 106 1.58 -2.02 -7.55
CA TYR A 106 2.94 -2.54 -7.43
C TYR A 106 3.42 -2.47 -5.98
N THR A 107 3.83 -3.63 -5.45
CA THR A 107 4.19 -3.84 -4.04
C THR A 107 5.14 -2.79 -3.49
N ALA A 108 6.29 -2.57 -4.13
CA ALA A 108 7.29 -1.62 -3.62
C ALA A 108 6.75 -0.18 -3.51
N GLN A 109 5.88 0.24 -4.45
CA GLN A 109 5.29 1.57 -4.46
C GLN A 109 4.19 1.69 -3.40
N THR A 110 3.37 0.67 -3.23
CA THR A 110 2.33 0.63 -2.19
C THR A 110 2.95 0.60 -0.79
N VAL A 111 3.95 -0.27 -0.57
CA VAL A 111 4.66 -0.36 0.72
C VAL A 111 5.32 0.97 1.08
N ALA A 112 6.03 1.59 0.13
CA ALA A 112 6.62 2.91 0.35
C ALA A 112 5.56 3.97 0.68
N THR A 113 4.39 3.90 0.05
CA THR A 113 3.30 4.85 0.31
C THR A 113 2.76 4.71 1.72
N TYR A 114 2.42 3.50 2.18
CA TYR A 114 1.86 3.36 3.53
C TYR A 114 2.91 3.43 4.65
N LEU A 115 4.21 3.29 4.37
CA LEU A 115 5.26 3.53 5.37
C LEU A 115 5.69 5.00 5.44
N SER A 116 5.57 5.77 4.36
CA SER A 116 5.91 7.20 4.33
C SER A 116 4.70 8.13 4.48
N GLY A 117 3.47 7.63 4.25
CA GLY A 117 2.25 8.43 4.14
C GLY A 117 2.19 9.30 2.88
N ARG A 118 3.07 9.03 1.90
CA ARG A 118 3.21 9.80 0.66
C ARG A 118 3.14 8.90 -0.56
N TYR A 119 2.53 9.36 -1.63
CA TYR A 119 2.53 8.63 -2.90
C TYR A 119 3.96 8.40 -3.42
N ALA A 120 4.21 7.23 -3.98
CA ALA A 120 5.55 6.81 -4.41
C ALA A 120 6.22 7.77 -5.40
N ALA A 121 5.44 8.44 -6.27
CA ALA A 121 5.97 9.45 -7.19
C ALA A 121 6.51 10.70 -6.49
N THR A 122 6.21 10.93 -5.21
CA THR A 122 6.70 12.06 -4.44
C THR A 122 7.92 11.75 -3.58
N LEU A 123 8.42 10.52 -3.64
CA LEU A 123 9.56 10.05 -2.86
C LEU A 123 10.85 10.10 -3.70
N TYR A 124 11.95 10.43 -3.04
CA TYR A 124 13.29 10.25 -3.60
C TYR A 124 13.58 8.76 -3.74
N ARG A 125 13.54 8.25 -4.96
CA ARG A 125 13.66 6.82 -5.28
C ARG A 125 14.49 6.59 -6.53
N ALA A 126 15.07 5.39 -6.65
CA ALA A 126 15.71 4.95 -7.89
C ALA A 126 14.64 4.72 -8.97
N GLY A 127 15.01 4.96 -10.24
CA GLY A 127 14.13 4.75 -11.39
C GLY A 127 14.01 3.30 -11.86
N TRP A 128 14.50 2.32 -11.09
CA TRP A 128 14.42 0.90 -11.41
C TRP A 128 13.08 0.30 -10.99
N PHE A 129 12.68 -0.80 -11.61
CA PHE A 129 11.49 -1.56 -11.20
C PHE A 129 11.60 -1.98 -9.73
N PHE A 130 12.67 -2.66 -9.32
CA PHE A 130 12.95 -2.92 -7.90
C PHE A 130 13.62 -1.71 -7.24
N ALA A 131 12.85 -0.63 -7.09
CA ALA A 131 13.34 0.65 -6.62
C ALA A 131 13.90 0.57 -5.19
N SER A 132 14.97 1.32 -4.95
CA SER A 132 15.41 1.68 -3.60
C SER A 132 14.95 3.11 -3.28
N TYR A 133 14.70 3.35 -1.99
CA TYR A 133 14.24 4.64 -1.48
C TYR A 133 15.35 5.33 -0.70
N SER A 134 15.56 6.61 -0.99
CA SER A 134 16.61 7.40 -0.34
C SER A 134 16.32 7.60 1.16
N LYS A 135 17.39 7.65 1.96
CA LYS A 135 17.33 8.08 3.37
C LYS A 135 16.91 9.54 3.55
N GLY A 136 16.83 10.32 2.47
CA GLY A 136 16.24 11.66 2.48
C GLY A 136 14.70 11.68 2.55
N ASN A 137 14.05 10.52 2.43
CA ASN A 137 12.63 10.40 2.74
C ASN A 137 12.46 10.15 4.24
N THR A 138 11.43 10.72 4.85
CA THR A 138 11.03 10.36 6.21
C THR A 138 9.97 9.29 6.15
N PHE A 139 10.23 8.15 6.78
CA PHE A 139 9.24 7.09 7.02
C PHE A 139 8.73 7.19 8.45
N PHE A 140 7.42 7.01 8.69
CA PHE A 140 6.87 7.22 10.02
C PHE A 140 7.43 6.27 11.10
N PRO A 141 7.93 5.05 10.79
CA PRO A 141 8.60 4.23 11.79
C PRO A 141 9.84 4.89 12.40
N GLU A 142 10.57 5.77 11.67
CA GLU A 142 11.68 6.55 12.23
C GLU A 142 11.20 7.45 13.36
N VAL A 143 10.09 8.14 13.14
CA VAL A 143 9.49 9.02 14.16
C VAL A 143 8.96 8.23 15.35
N LEU A 144 8.41 7.03 15.14
CA LEU A 144 7.97 6.15 16.23
C LEU A 144 9.16 5.68 17.06
N GLN A 145 10.26 5.30 16.43
CA GLN A 145 11.50 4.87 17.09
C GLN A 145 12.09 5.99 17.96
N GLU A 146 12.15 7.23 17.45
CA GLU A 146 12.58 8.41 18.21
C GLU A 146 11.73 8.65 19.47
N LYS A 147 10.45 8.25 19.43
CA LYS A 147 9.51 8.34 20.56
C LYS A 147 9.56 7.12 21.50
N GLY A 148 10.46 6.18 21.26
CA GLY A 148 10.62 4.97 22.07
C GLY A 148 9.53 3.92 21.87
N ILE A 149 8.73 4.03 20.79
CA ILE A 149 7.80 3.01 20.36
C ILE A 149 8.58 1.95 19.57
N ARG A 150 8.45 0.69 19.96
CA ARG A 150 9.16 -0.41 19.32
C ARG A 150 8.61 -0.65 17.91
N THR A 151 9.48 -0.75 16.92
CA THR A 151 9.12 -0.91 15.51
C THR A 151 9.60 -2.24 14.97
N LEU A 152 8.68 -3.07 14.52
CA LEU A 152 8.92 -4.45 14.13
C LEU A 152 8.41 -4.69 12.72
N ALA A 153 9.19 -5.37 11.88
CA ALA A 153 8.73 -5.83 10.58
C ALA A 153 9.31 -7.21 10.23
N TRP A 154 8.52 -8.00 9.51
CA TRP A 154 8.97 -9.24 8.86
C TRP A 154 8.23 -9.43 7.54
N HIS A 155 8.93 -9.98 6.56
CA HIS A 155 8.44 -10.08 5.19
C HIS A 155 9.10 -11.24 4.43
N ALA A 156 8.55 -11.59 3.27
CA ALA A 156 9.09 -12.61 2.40
C ALA A 156 9.67 -12.07 1.07
N HIS A 157 9.70 -10.75 0.87
CA HIS A 157 10.25 -10.15 -0.34
C HIS A 157 11.77 -9.94 -0.28
N MET A 158 12.51 -10.63 -1.14
CA MET A 158 13.97 -10.48 -1.25
C MET A 158 14.43 -9.06 -1.59
N TYR A 159 13.67 -8.33 -2.40
CA TYR A 159 14.03 -6.98 -2.79
C TYR A 159 13.75 -5.91 -1.72
N PHE A 160 13.10 -6.28 -0.60
CA PHE A 160 13.00 -5.45 0.60
C PHE A 160 14.22 -5.56 1.52
N GLY A 161 15.32 -6.13 1.04
CA GLY A 161 16.54 -6.29 1.83
C GLY A 161 16.97 -5.00 2.53
N ARG A 162 17.64 -5.14 3.69
CA ARG A 162 18.17 -4.01 4.47
C ARG A 162 19.01 -3.07 3.59
N GLY A 163 18.85 -1.77 3.80
CA GLY A 163 19.54 -0.73 3.05
C GLY A 163 18.89 -0.38 1.70
N LYS A 164 17.75 -0.99 1.37
CA LYS A 164 16.94 -0.58 0.21
C LYS A 164 15.98 0.58 0.53
N GLY A 165 15.92 0.98 1.80
CA GLY A 165 15.26 2.19 2.26
C GLY A 165 13.83 2.01 2.78
N LEU A 166 13.22 0.84 2.64
CA LEU A 166 11.93 0.52 3.27
C LEU A 166 12.11 0.12 4.75
N ASP A 167 13.31 -0.27 5.13
CA ASP A 167 13.71 -0.67 6.48
C ASP A 167 13.99 0.51 7.43
N GLN A 168 13.84 1.74 6.97
CA GLN A 168 14.10 2.95 7.76
C GLN A 168 13.17 3.04 8.97
N GLY A 169 13.76 3.22 10.16
CA GLY A 169 13.04 3.36 11.42
C GLY A 169 12.51 2.04 12.02
N PHE A 170 12.90 0.89 11.49
CA PHE A 170 12.56 -0.39 12.11
C PHE A 170 13.69 -0.93 12.98
N ASP A 171 13.37 -1.24 14.24
CA ASP A 171 14.27 -1.92 15.17
C ASP A 171 14.50 -3.38 14.76
N VAL A 172 13.43 -4.04 14.29
CA VAL A 172 13.45 -5.40 13.75
C VAL A 172 12.98 -5.36 12.31
N TRP A 173 13.78 -5.88 11.40
CA TRP A 173 13.45 -6.04 9.99
C TRP A 173 13.94 -7.38 9.51
N GLU A 174 13.06 -8.37 9.46
CA GLU A 174 13.47 -9.75 9.22
C GLU A 174 12.87 -10.29 7.92
N LEU A 175 13.73 -10.89 7.12
CA LEU A 175 13.34 -11.65 5.95
C LEU A 175 13.12 -13.12 6.36
N VAL A 176 12.02 -13.72 5.91
CA VAL A 176 11.77 -15.16 6.10
C VAL A 176 12.97 -15.97 5.61
N PRO A 177 13.50 -16.90 6.42
CA PRO A 177 14.66 -17.67 6.03
C PRO A 177 14.38 -18.69 4.91
N GLY A 178 15.38 -18.89 4.05
CA GLY A 178 15.36 -19.93 3.01
C GLY A 178 14.61 -19.57 1.75
N ILE A 179 14.38 -18.28 1.47
CA ILE A 179 13.93 -17.80 0.16
C ILE A 179 15.12 -17.34 -0.69
N THR A 180 14.99 -17.48 -1.99
CA THR A 180 16.00 -17.08 -2.98
C THR A 180 15.38 -16.08 -3.97
N PHE A 181 16.16 -15.14 -4.46
CA PHE A 181 15.68 -14.17 -5.42
C PHE A 181 15.60 -14.78 -6.83
N ASN A 182 14.40 -14.71 -7.42
CA ASN A 182 14.18 -14.95 -8.83
C ASN A 182 13.42 -13.74 -9.41
N PRO A 183 14.00 -12.99 -10.38
CA PRO A 183 13.38 -11.80 -10.91
C PRO A 183 12.12 -12.05 -11.76
N ASN A 184 11.84 -13.30 -12.12
CA ASN A 184 10.75 -13.66 -13.03
C ASN A 184 9.55 -14.26 -12.33
N THR A 185 9.74 -14.86 -11.16
CA THR A 185 8.68 -15.57 -10.44
C THR A 185 9.06 -15.75 -8.97
N ASP A 186 8.08 -15.95 -8.10
CA ASP A 186 8.27 -16.40 -6.74
C ASP A 186 7.68 -17.81 -6.55
N GLU A 187 8.53 -18.77 -6.37
CA GLU A 187 8.13 -20.17 -6.20
C GLU A 187 7.92 -20.55 -4.73
N HIS A 188 8.16 -19.63 -3.81
CA HIS A 188 8.19 -19.94 -2.39
C HIS A 188 6.79 -19.81 -1.78
N ILE A 189 6.42 -20.84 -1.03
CA ILE A 189 5.27 -20.80 -0.13
C ILE A 189 5.79 -20.45 1.26
N THR A 190 5.31 -19.35 1.81
CA THR A 190 5.96 -18.67 2.94
C THR A 190 5.05 -18.49 4.15
N SER A 191 3.72 -18.60 4.05
CA SER A 191 2.76 -18.24 5.12
C SER A 191 3.02 -18.98 6.44
N GLU A 192 3.38 -20.27 6.40
CA GLU A 192 3.77 -21.00 7.60
C GLU A 192 5.00 -20.39 8.28
N LYS A 193 6.05 -20.14 7.50
CA LYS A 193 7.31 -19.57 8.00
C LYS A 193 7.11 -18.14 8.51
N MET A 194 6.30 -17.35 7.80
CA MET A 194 5.92 -16.00 8.19
C MET A 194 5.24 -15.99 9.56
N THR A 195 4.26 -16.87 9.76
CA THR A 195 3.54 -16.98 11.04
C THR A 195 4.47 -17.46 12.17
N LYS A 196 5.33 -18.45 11.92
CA LYS A 196 6.33 -18.87 12.92
C LYS A 196 7.29 -17.75 13.29
N LEU A 197 7.79 -17.00 12.29
CA LEU A 197 8.65 -15.85 12.52
C LEU A 197 7.93 -14.73 13.29
N ALA A 198 6.62 -14.50 12.99
CA ALA A 198 5.79 -13.58 13.74
C ALA A 198 5.74 -13.94 15.23
N ILE A 199 5.49 -15.21 15.53
CA ILE A 199 5.42 -15.72 16.90
C ILE A 199 6.77 -15.55 17.62
N ASP A 200 7.88 -15.85 16.93
CA ASP A 200 9.22 -15.67 17.48
C ASP A 200 9.56 -14.20 17.77
N ILE A 201 9.16 -13.28 16.88
CA ILE A 201 9.42 -11.84 17.07
C ILE A 201 8.52 -11.27 18.17
N LEU A 202 7.20 -11.51 18.08
CA LEU A 202 6.21 -10.95 19.01
C LEU A 202 6.23 -11.65 20.38
N GLY A 203 6.78 -12.84 20.48
CA GLY A 203 6.96 -13.58 21.75
C GLY A 203 8.09 -13.05 22.62
N LYS A 204 8.98 -12.19 22.07
CA LYS A 204 10.10 -11.62 22.82
C LYS A 204 9.66 -10.44 23.68
N PRO A 205 9.89 -10.46 25.00
CA PRO A 205 9.48 -9.36 25.89
C PRO A 205 10.07 -7.99 25.52
N GLU A 206 11.29 -7.97 24.97
CA GLU A 206 11.93 -6.73 24.50
C GLU A 206 11.20 -6.09 23.32
N ASN A 207 10.39 -6.84 22.57
CA ASN A 207 9.61 -6.36 21.43
C ASN A 207 8.21 -5.91 21.82
N THR A 208 7.60 -6.54 22.83
CA THR A 208 6.17 -6.34 23.18
C THR A 208 5.94 -5.86 24.62
N GLY A 209 7.01 -5.73 25.41
CA GLY A 209 6.93 -5.22 26.79
C GLY A 209 6.62 -3.71 26.89
N LYS A 210 6.71 -2.99 25.78
CA LYS A 210 6.31 -1.59 25.61
C LYS A 210 5.36 -1.48 24.43
N ARG A 211 4.82 -0.26 24.21
CA ARG A 211 4.02 0.03 22.99
C ARG A 211 4.84 -0.27 21.73
N PHE A 212 4.20 -0.89 20.75
CA PHE A 212 4.85 -1.29 19.52
C PHE A 212 3.97 -1.06 18.29
N PHE A 213 4.63 -0.85 17.17
CA PHE A 213 4.13 -0.99 15.82
C PHE A 213 4.78 -2.22 15.18
N ALA A 214 3.98 -3.17 14.72
CA ALA A 214 4.44 -4.34 14.02
C ALA A 214 3.79 -4.41 12.64
N TRP A 215 4.59 -4.63 11.60
CA TRP A 215 4.15 -4.82 10.23
C TRP A 215 4.62 -6.16 9.68
N ALA A 216 3.71 -6.92 9.10
CA ALA A 216 4.03 -8.13 8.37
C ALA A 216 3.54 -8.06 6.93
N HIS A 217 4.35 -8.56 6.00
CA HIS A 217 3.96 -8.67 4.61
C HIS A 217 4.07 -10.11 4.14
N TYR A 218 2.91 -10.79 4.11
CA TYR A 218 2.75 -12.16 3.63
C TYR A 218 2.83 -12.19 2.12
N MET A 219 3.63 -13.11 1.57
CA MET A 219 3.91 -13.19 0.15
C MET A 219 2.86 -14.00 -0.61
N ASP A 220 2.41 -15.13 -0.03
CA ASP A 220 1.37 -15.92 -0.67
C ASP A 220 0.02 -15.15 -0.57
N PRO A 221 -0.77 -15.07 -1.64
CA PRO A 221 -0.78 -15.80 -2.91
C PRO A 221 -0.15 -15.03 -4.09
N HIS A 222 1.15 -14.86 -4.10
CA HIS A 222 1.87 -14.27 -5.23
C HIS A 222 2.18 -15.32 -6.33
N ASP A 223 2.37 -14.90 -7.58
CA ASP A 223 2.80 -15.78 -8.69
C ASP A 223 4.20 -16.43 -8.42
N GLU A 224 4.35 -17.75 -8.65
CA GLU A 224 3.46 -18.71 -9.30
C GLU A 224 2.52 -19.39 -8.31
N TYR A 225 1.25 -19.48 -8.69
CA TYR A 225 0.21 -20.06 -7.83
C TYR A 225 0.31 -21.58 -7.77
N LYS A 226 0.25 -22.15 -6.57
CA LYS A 226 0.35 -23.59 -6.29
C LYS A 226 -0.86 -24.09 -5.51
N LYS A 227 -1.29 -25.30 -5.78
CA LYS A 227 -2.25 -25.98 -4.92
C LYS A 227 -1.61 -26.27 -3.57
N GLN A 228 -2.30 -25.94 -2.52
CA GLN A 228 -1.90 -26.22 -1.15
C GLN A 228 -2.61 -27.48 -0.63
N PRO A 229 -1.88 -28.42 0.01
CA PRO A 229 -2.47 -29.69 0.44
C PRO A 229 -3.57 -29.52 1.50
N ASP A 230 -3.49 -28.46 2.30
CA ASP A 230 -4.46 -28.17 3.36
C ASP A 230 -5.70 -27.42 2.85
N ALA A 231 -5.71 -26.99 1.58
CA ALA A 231 -6.83 -26.28 0.99
C ALA A 231 -7.82 -27.26 0.30
N PRO A 232 -9.10 -26.89 0.25
CA PRO A 232 -10.06 -27.59 -0.61
C PRO A 232 -9.60 -27.60 -2.08
N ASP A 233 -10.03 -28.60 -2.84
CA ASP A 233 -9.77 -28.60 -4.28
C ASP A 233 -10.68 -27.61 -5.01
N PHE A 234 -10.15 -26.45 -5.35
CA PHE A 234 -10.85 -25.40 -6.12
C PHE A 234 -10.75 -25.62 -7.64
N GLY A 235 -9.86 -26.52 -8.13
CA GLY A 235 -9.61 -26.77 -9.53
C GLY A 235 -8.13 -26.62 -9.94
N ASN A 236 -7.87 -26.40 -11.25
CA ASN A 236 -6.51 -26.41 -11.81
C ASN A 236 -6.13 -25.11 -12.56
N LYS A 237 -7.04 -24.16 -12.73
CA LYS A 237 -6.76 -22.87 -13.36
C LYS A 237 -5.92 -21.99 -12.43
N ASN A 238 -5.27 -20.97 -12.93
CA ASN A 238 -4.49 -20.05 -12.12
C ASN A 238 -5.31 -19.44 -10.98
N ARG A 239 -6.55 -19.01 -11.23
CA ARG A 239 -7.46 -18.52 -10.19
C ARG A 239 -7.77 -19.59 -9.15
N ASP A 240 -7.90 -20.86 -9.52
CA ASP A 240 -8.19 -21.94 -8.58
C ASP A 240 -6.99 -22.21 -7.65
N ARG A 241 -5.78 -22.13 -8.19
CA ARG A 241 -4.54 -22.26 -7.43
C ARG A 241 -4.29 -21.06 -6.52
N TYR A 242 -4.56 -19.86 -7.02
CA TYR A 242 -4.55 -18.63 -6.22
C TYR A 242 -5.52 -18.74 -5.04
N ASP A 243 -6.75 -19.18 -5.25
CA ASP A 243 -7.74 -19.41 -4.19
C ASP A 243 -7.23 -20.43 -3.16
N SER A 244 -6.47 -21.44 -3.59
CA SER A 244 -5.83 -22.42 -2.72
C SER A 244 -4.74 -21.78 -1.84
N GLU A 245 -3.95 -20.87 -2.36
CA GLU A 245 -2.93 -20.14 -1.60
C GLU A 245 -3.56 -19.09 -0.67
N VAL A 246 -4.62 -18.41 -1.08
CA VAL A 246 -5.40 -17.55 -0.19
C VAL A 246 -5.91 -18.33 1.01
N PHE A 247 -6.44 -19.55 0.79
CA PHE A 247 -6.89 -20.41 1.87
C PHE A 247 -5.74 -20.80 2.82
N TYR A 248 -4.58 -21.11 2.27
CA TYR A 248 -3.41 -21.48 3.05
C TYR A 248 -2.89 -20.28 3.87
N THR A 249 -2.83 -19.10 3.29
CA THR A 249 -2.47 -17.87 4.01
C THR A 249 -3.46 -17.58 5.13
N ASP A 250 -4.76 -17.68 4.86
CA ASP A 250 -5.82 -17.51 5.86
C ASP A 250 -5.71 -18.51 7.02
N LEU A 251 -5.37 -19.78 6.71
CA LEU A 251 -5.13 -20.80 7.75
C LEU A 251 -3.98 -20.39 8.69
N TRP A 252 -2.90 -19.87 8.17
CA TRP A 252 -1.75 -19.46 8.98
C TRP A 252 -1.96 -18.12 9.69
N LEU A 253 -2.73 -17.21 9.10
CA LEU A 253 -3.22 -16.02 9.79
C LEU A 253 -4.15 -16.39 10.95
N GLY A 254 -5.03 -17.36 10.79
CA GLY A 254 -5.87 -17.88 11.87
C GLY A 254 -5.05 -18.39 13.05
N LYS A 255 -3.99 -19.18 12.77
CA LYS A 255 -3.05 -19.64 13.81
C LYS A 255 -2.33 -18.49 14.51
N LEU A 256 -1.96 -17.43 13.76
CA LEU A 256 -1.38 -16.23 14.35
C LEU A 256 -2.38 -15.53 15.27
N PHE A 257 -3.63 -15.37 14.85
CA PHE A 257 -4.68 -14.73 15.67
C PHE A 257 -4.93 -15.51 16.95
N GLU A 258 -5.09 -16.83 16.89
CA GLU A 258 -5.24 -17.70 18.05
C GLU A 258 -4.08 -17.58 19.04
N TRP A 259 -2.85 -17.41 18.54
CA TRP A 259 -1.68 -17.22 19.38
C TRP A 259 -1.67 -15.81 20.00
N CYS A 260 -1.98 -14.77 19.21
CA CYS A 260 -2.02 -13.38 19.66
C CYS A 260 -3.06 -13.17 20.78
N GLU A 261 -4.22 -13.80 20.66
CA GLU A 261 -5.32 -13.70 21.66
C GLU A 261 -4.91 -14.16 23.05
N LYS A 262 -3.91 -15.03 23.16
CA LYS A 262 -3.35 -15.52 24.43
C LYS A 262 -2.30 -14.58 25.03
N GLN A 263 -1.89 -13.54 24.32
CA GLN A 263 -0.84 -12.63 24.76
C GLN A 263 -1.39 -11.50 25.62
N PRO A 264 -0.68 -11.07 26.68
CA PRO A 264 -1.15 -10.02 27.59
C PRO A 264 -1.33 -8.67 26.92
N TRP A 265 -0.59 -8.38 25.84
CA TRP A 265 -0.63 -7.14 25.09
C TRP A 265 -1.79 -7.08 24.07
N TRP A 266 -2.43 -8.22 23.76
CA TRP A 266 -3.46 -8.29 22.71
C TRP A 266 -4.67 -7.41 23.00
N LYS A 267 -5.11 -7.36 24.27
CA LYS A 267 -6.24 -6.52 24.71
C LYS A 267 -6.04 -5.02 24.45
N ASP A 268 -4.81 -4.59 24.20
CA ASP A 268 -4.41 -3.21 23.91
C ASP A 268 -3.88 -3.05 22.49
N THR A 269 -4.22 -3.96 21.56
CA THR A 269 -3.71 -3.99 20.21
C THR A 269 -4.80 -3.78 19.17
N ALA A 270 -4.62 -2.82 18.28
CA ALA A 270 -5.40 -2.69 17.05
C ALA A 270 -4.82 -3.62 15.98
N LEU A 271 -5.67 -4.43 15.35
CA LEU A 271 -5.31 -5.27 14.21
C LEU A 271 -5.83 -4.65 12.93
N ILE A 272 -4.94 -4.45 11.96
CA ILE A 272 -5.27 -3.99 10.61
C ILE A 272 -4.87 -5.10 9.65
N VAL A 273 -5.78 -5.54 8.79
CA VAL A 273 -5.50 -6.52 7.73
C VAL A 273 -5.90 -5.91 6.40
N SER A 274 -4.99 -5.95 5.43
CA SER A 274 -5.22 -5.44 4.08
C SER A 274 -4.39 -6.20 3.05
N ALA A 275 -4.49 -5.78 1.78
CA ALA A 275 -3.56 -6.15 0.72
C ALA A 275 -2.75 -4.92 0.31
N ASP A 276 -1.63 -5.16 -0.35
CA ASP A 276 -0.90 -4.07 -1.01
C ASP A 276 -1.50 -3.75 -2.39
N HIS A 277 -1.97 -4.73 -3.13
CA HIS A 277 -2.75 -4.62 -4.38
C HIS A 277 -3.55 -5.92 -4.63
N GLY A 278 -4.26 -5.98 -5.74
CA GLY A 278 -4.93 -7.17 -6.22
C GLY A 278 -4.15 -7.92 -7.31
N GLU A 279 -4.83 -8.84 -8.01
CA GLU A 279 -4.25 -9.73 -9.01
C GLU A 279 -5.19 -9.91 -10.18
N ALA A 280 -4.68 -9.97 -11.42
CA ALA A 280 -5.46 -10.18 -12.63
C ALA A 280 -5.22 -11.57 -13.23
N PHE A 281 -6.28 -12.19 -13.72
CA PHE A 281 -6.29 -13.50 -14.36
C PHE A 281 -6.82 -13.46 -15.80
N GLY A 282 -6.56 -12.35 -16.51
CA GLY A 282 -7.00 -12.11 -17.88
C GLY A 282 -8.07 -11.03 -18.01
N GLU A 283 -8.56 -10.46 -16.89
CA GLU A 283 -9.48 -9.33 -16.92
C GLU A 283 -8.85 -8.15 -17.66
N ASN A 284 -9.61 -7.50 -18.53
CA ASN A 284 -9.14 -6.40 -19.39
C ASN A 284 -7.89 -6.73 -20.23
N GLY A 285 -7.63 -8.04 -20.47
CA GLY A 285 -6.46 -8.52 -21.20
C GLY A 285 -5.15 -8.45 -20.42
N VAL A 286 -5.21 -8.21 -19.09
CA VAL A 286 -4.03 -8.16 -18.21
C VAL A 286 -3.92 -9.43 -17.37
N TRP A 287 -2.68 -9.75 -17.02
CA TRP A 287 -2.32 -10.87 -16.16
C TRP A 287 -1.34 -10.37 -15.10
N LYS A 288 -1.43 -10.96 -13.90
CA LYS A 288 -0.59 -10.55 -12.77
C LYS A 288 -0.87 -9.08 -12.38
N HIS A 289 0.13 -8.36 -11.89
CA HIS A 289 0.03 -7.00 -11.37
C HIS A 289 1.21 -6.12 -11.82
N ALA A 290 1.35 -4.92 -11.26
CA ALA A 290 2.45 -3.97 -11.45
C ALA A 290 2.59 -3.36 -12.86
N PHE A 291 1.60 -3.52 -13.74
CA PHE A 291 1.68 -2.99 -15.12
C PHE A 291 0.49 -2.12 -15.52
N ASP A 292 -0.56 -2.04 -14.70
CA ASP A 292 -1.73 -1.20 -14.94
C ASP A 292 -2.46 -0.86 -13.63
N VAL A 293 -3.56 -0.10 -13.71
CA VAL A 293 -4.32 0.38 -12.54
C VAL A 293 -5.82 0.02 -12.63
N TRP A 294 -6.14 -1.14 -13.20
CA TRP A 294 -7.51 -1.68 -13.27
C TRP A 294 -8.08 -1.96 -11.88
N GLN A 295 -9.42 -1.92 -11.75
CA GLN A 295 -10.10 -2.17 -10.47
C GLN A 295 -9.64 -3.46 -9.78
N VAL A 296 -9.50 -4.52 -10.55
CA VAL A 296 -9.05 -5.84 -10.09
C VAL A 296 -7.66 -5.79 -9.44
N LEU A 297 -6.82 -4.82 -9.82
CA LEU A 297 -5.47 -4.62 -9.30
C LEU A 297 -5.39 -3.64 -8.13
N VAL A 298 -6.36 -2.71 -8.02
CA VAL A 298 -6.23 -1.62 -7.07
C VAL A 298 -7.33 -1.57 -6.01
N ARG A 299 -8.46 -2.24 -6.22
CA ARG A 299 -9.44 -2.45 -5.14
C ARG A 299 -8.98 -3.61 -4.28
N ILE A 300 -8.96 -3.40 -2.97
CA ILE A 300 -8.35 -4.31 -2.00
C ILE A 300 -9.25 -4.51 -0.78
N PRO A 301 -9.08 -5.59 -0.01
CA PRO A 301 -9.71 -5.73 1.30
C PRO A 301 -9.07 -4.79 2.32
N LEU A 302 -9.87 -4.27 3.25
CA LEU A 302 -9.39 -3.56 4.44
C LEU A 302 -10.30 -3.87 5.62
N ILE A 303 -9.73 -4.50 6.65
CA ILE A 303 -10.39 -4.91 7.89
C ILE A 303 -9.62 -4.29 9.05
N VAL A 304 -10.33 -3.64 9.98
CA VAL A 304 -9.71 -3.06 11.17
C VAL A 304 -10.48 -3.48 12.42
N LYS A 305 -9.81 -4.21 13.33
CA LYS A 305 -10.33 -4.61 14.63
C LYS A 305 -9.69 -3.75 15.73
N LEU A 306 -10.52 -2.99 16.44
CA LEU A 306 -10.10 -2.27 17.64
C LEU A 306 -10.48 -3.07 18.89
N PRO A 307 -9.71 -3.01 19.98
CA PRO A 307 -10.13 -3.56 21.27
C PRO A 307 -11.45 -2.94 21.72
N GLY A 308 -12.46 -3.78 21.99
CA GLY A 308 -13.80 -3.31 22.36
C GLY A 308 -14.57 -2.58 21.24
N GLY A 309 -14.03 -2.51 20.04
CA GLY A 309 -14.68 -1.92 18.87
C GLY A 309 -15.93 -2.69 18.44
N LYS A 310 -16.90 -1.98 17.87
CA LYS A 310 -18.11 -2.60 17.31
C LYS A 310 -17.92 -2.89 15.83
N PRO A 311 -18.40 -4.05 15.34
CA PRO A 311 -18.34 -4.35 13.92
C PRO A 311 -19.18 -3.35 13.12
N ARG A 312 -18.63 -2.91 11.99
CA ARG A 312 -19.28 -1.98 11.06
C ARG A 312 -18.89 -2.30 9.63
N ARG A 313 -19.78 -2.01 8.70
CA ARG A 313 -19.50 -1.98 7.27
C ARG A 313 -19.48 -0.54 6.80
N ILE A 314 -18.41 -0.12 6.15
CA ILE A 314 -18.22 1.24 5.63
C ILE A 314 -18.03 1.16 4.12
N ASP A 315 -19.01 1.69 3.37
CA ASP A 315 -19.00 1.67 1.91
C ASP A 315 -18.36 2.95 1.31
N ALA A 316 -17.97 3.91 2.15
CA ALA A 316 -17.23 5.08 1.71
C ALA A 316 -15.80 4.71 1.28
N ARG A 317 -15.37 5.25 0.14
CA ARG A 317 -14.05 4.94 -0.43
C ARG A 317 -12.91 5.41 0.44
N ARG A 318 -11.91 4.55 0.61
CA ARG A 318 -10.68 4.80 1.38
C ARG A 318 -9.45 4.37 0.58
N SER A 319 -8.32 5.01 0.88
CA SER A 319 -7.03 4.66 0.30
C SER A 319 -6.09 4.11 1.37
N LEU A 320 -5.18 3.21 1.02
CA LEU A 320 -4.10 2.81 1.94
C LEU A 320 -3.17 3.96 2.34
N SER A 321 -3.20 5.09 1.64
CA SER A 321 -2.54 6.31 2.13
C SER A 321 -3.10 6.81 3.46
N ASP A 322 -4.34 6.40 3.82
CA ASP A 322 -5.00 6.72 5.09
C ASP A 322 -4.45 5.88 6.27
N ILE A 323 -3.70 4.82 6.00
CA ILE A 323 -3.21 3.89 7.02
C ILE A 323 -2.10 4.50 7.87
N SER A 324 -1.15 5.24 7.28
CA SER A 324 -0.06 5.88 8.03
C SER A 324 -0.55 6.84 9.11
N PRO A 325 -1.43 7.82 8.80
CA PRO A 325 -2.00 8.68 9.84
C PRO A 325 -2.87 7.92 10.84
N THR A 326 -3.53 6.85 10.42
CA THR A 326 -4.35 5.99 11.30
C THR A 326 -3.46 5.25 12.30
N ILE A 327 -2.37 4.64 11.86
CA ILE A 327 -1.42 3.94 12.73
C ILE A 327 -0.81 4.90 13.75
N MET A 328 -0.36 6.08 13.33
CA MET A 328 0.21 7.05 14.26
C MET A 328 -0.81 7.48 15.31
N GLU A 329 -2.04 7.80 14.91
CA GLU A 329 -3.08 8.21 15.85
C GLU A 329 -3.49 7.07 16.81
N LEU A 330 -3.58 5.82 16.34
CA LEU A 330 -3.82 4.66 17.19
C LEU A 330 -2.70 4.47 18.24
N LEU A 331 -1.46 4.72 17.86
CA LEU A 331 -0.30 4.71 18.76
C LEU A 331 -0.26 5.94 19.70
N GLY A 332 -1.19 6.89 19.61
CA GLY A 332 -1.24 8.11 20.41
C GLY A 332 -0.30 9.20 19.92
N GLU A 333 0.17 9.11 18.69
CA GLU A 333 1.06 10.08 18.07
C GLU A 333 0.33 10.95 17.05
N LYS A 334 0.77 12.18 16.86
CA LYS A 334 0.19 13.05 15.83
C LYS A 334 0.63 12.60 14.45
N PRO A 335 -0.29 12.52 13.48
CA PRO A 335 0.05 12.33 12.08
C PRO A 335 1.05 13.38 11.58
N LEU A 336 1.97 12.99 10.71
CA LEU A 336 2.96 13.90 10.14
C LEU A 336 2.31 14.82 9.09
N GLU A 337 2.75 16.06 9.01
CA GLU A 337 2.22 17.06 8.07
C GLU A 337 2.41 16.65 6.60
N GLN A 338 3.43 15.85 6.33
CA GLN A 338 3.69 15.32 4.98
C GLN A 338 2.69 14.28 4.49
N PHE A 339 1.84 13.72 5.36
CA PHE A 339 0.91 12.67 4.99
C PHE A 339 -0.15 13.16 4.00
N GLN A 340 -0.36 12.39 2.96
CA GLN A 340 -1.31 12.69 1.88
C GLN A 340 -2.67 11.99 2.08
N GLY A 341 -2.77 11.12 3.07
CA GLY A 341 -4.00 10.49 3.56
C GLY A 341 -4.52 11.14 4.84
N LYS A 342 -5.66 10.66 5.33
CA LYS A 342 -6.31 11.11 6.56
C LYS A 342 -6.59 9.93 7.48
N SER A 343 -6.44 10.11 8.79
CA SER A 343 -6.74 9.06 9.77
C SER A 343 -8.17 8.56 9.69
N LEU A 344 -8.33 7.24 9.88
CA LEU A 344 -9.62 6.54 9.95
C LEU A 344 -10.13 6.42 11.39
N VAL A 345 -9.38 6.87 12.39
CA VAL A 345 -9.67 6.60 13.82
C VAL A 345 -11.05 7.09 14.25
N ALA A 346 -11.49 8.26 13.77
CA ALA A 346 -12.82 8.77 14.13
C ALA A 346 -13.94 7.81 13.68
N GLU A 347 -13.89 7.34 12.44
CA GLU A 347 -14.88 6.41 11.90
C GLU A 347 -14.73 4.99 12.45
N LEU A 348 -13.52 4.55 12.78
CA LEU A 348 -13.27 3.30 13.49
C LEU A 348 -13.89 3.30 14.90
N ARG A 349 -14.02 4.48 15.51
CA ARG A 349 -14.65 4.70 16.82
C ARG A 349 -16.13 5.06 16.74
N GLY A 350 -16.74 5.00 15.57
CA GLY A 350 -18.18 5.14 15.39
C GLY A 350 -18.68 6.44 14.77
N ALA A 351 -17.80 7.39 14.44
CA ALA A 351 -18.20 8.56 13.67
C ALA A 351 -18.71 8.15 12.27
N GLU A 352 -19.50 9.01 11.65
CA GLU A 352 -19.89 8.82 10.26
C GLU A 352 -18.68 8.96 9.33
N ALA A 353 -18.69 8.14 8.28
CA ALA A 353 -17.63 8.14 7.30
C ALA A 353 -17.78 9.34 6.35
N GLU A 354 -16.82 10.24 6.36
CA GLU A 354 -16.79 11.39 5.45
C GLU A 354 -16.53 10.95 4.00
N ASN A 355 -17.05 11.72 3.03
CA ASN A 355 -16.60 11.57 1.64
C ASN A 355 -15.17 12.11 1.49
N ARG A 356 -14.24 11.24 1.04
CA ARG A 356 -12.82 11.58 0.83
C ARG A 356 -12.39 11.55 -0.64
N GLU A 357 -13.36 11.54 -1.53
CA GLU A 357 -13.08 11.59 -2.97
C GLU A 357 -12.46 12.94 -3.39
N PRO A 358 -11.69 12.94 -4.47
CA PRO A 358 -11.36 11.80 -5.31
C PRO A 358 -10.26 10.90 -4.70
N ILE A 359 -10.39 9.59 -4.92
CA ILE A 359 -9.32 8.62 -4.64
C ILE A 359 -8.32 8.67 -5.79
N ALA A 360 -7.03 8.76 -5.46
CA ALA A 360 -5.95 8.70 -6.45
C ALA A 360 -5.25 7.34 -6.39
N VAL A 361 -4.92 6.82 -7.55
CA VAL A 361 -4.10 5.63 -7.76
C VAL A 361 -3.01 5.98 -8.76
N GLU A 362 -1.78 5.56 -8.51
CA GLU A 362 -0.69 5.75 -9.47
C GLU A 362 0.23 4.54 -9.55
N LEU A 363 0.64 4.21 -10.74
CA LEU A 363 1.83 3.44 -11.02
C LEU A 363 2.88 4.44 -11.50
N ALA A 364 3.79 4.80 -10.60
CA ALA A 364 4.83 5.77 -10.90
C ALA A 364 5.81 5.20 -11.93
N GLU A 365 6.34 6.08 -12.79
CA GLU A 365 7.31 5.69 -13.83
C GLU A 365 8.52 4.96 -13.25
N ASP A 366 8.90 3.85 -13.89
CA ASP A 366 10.08 3.07 -13.58
C ASP A 366 10.72 2.50 -14.86
N SER A 367 11.74 1.64 -14.74
CA SER A 367 12.45 1.06 -15.89
C SER A 367 11.60 0.13 -16.78
N HIS A 368 10.41 -0.26 -16.34
CA HIS A 368 9.50 -1.17 -17.06
C HIS A 368 8.18 -0.50 -17.44
N ASN A 369 7.77 0.52 -16.68
CA ASN A 369 6.46 1.14 -16.80
C ASN A 369 6.53 2.62 -17.13
N PRO A 370 5.86 3.11 -18.20
CA PRO A 370 5.46 4.50 -18.26
C PRO A 370 4.44 4.78 -17.14
N PRO A 371 4.35 6.02 -16.66
CA PRO A 371 3.44 6.33 -15.56
C PRO A 371 1.99 6.07 -15.96
N ARG A 372 1.21 5.51 -15.04
CA ARG A 372 -0.25 5.38 -15.14
C ARG A 372 -0.88 5.94 -13.89
N ARG A 373 -1.92 6.72 -14.06
CA ARG A 373 -2.64 7.35 -12.96
C ARG A 373 -4.13 7.18 -13.13
N ALA A 374 -4.84 7.03 -12.03
CA ALA A 374 -6.29 7.04 -12.06
C ALA A 374 -6.86 7.90 -10.94
N VAL A 375 -8.01 8.53 -11.20
CA VAL A 375 -8.87 9.12 -10.17
C VAL A 375 -10.22 8.46 -10.19
N ILE A 376 -10.77 8.24 -9.00
CA ILE A 376 -12.11 7.71 -8.79
C ILE A 376 -12.90 8.79 -8.05
N SER A 377 -14.00 9.25 -8.65
CA SER A 377 -14.87 10.26 -8.07
C SER A 377 -16.32 10.02 -8.49
N GLY A 378 -17.23 10.02 -7.53
CA GLY A 378 -18.60 9.59 -7.75
C GLY A 378 -18.65 8.19 -8.38
N ASP A 379 -19.48 8.00 -9.38
CA ASP A 379 -19.62 6.73 -10.06
C ASP A 379 -18.50 6.45 -11.10
N TYR A 380 -17.55 7.39 -11.31
CA TYR A 380 -16.61 7.31 -12.43
C TYR A 380 -15.16 7.13 -12.02
N LYS A 381 -14.44 6.46 -12.90
CA LYS A 381 -12.97 6.35 -12.87
C LYS A 381 -12.40 6.85 -14.18
N LEU A 382 -11.44 7.75 -14.08
CA LEU A 382 -10.58 8.20 -15.19
C LEU A 382 -9.19 7.61 -15.02
N THR A 383 -8.72 6.86 -16.01
CA THR A 383 -7.34 6.39 -16.09
C THR A 383 -6.58 7.16 -17.15
N VAL A 384 -5.36 7.59 -16.82
CA VAL A 384 -4.48 8.37 -17.67
C VAL A 384 -3.16 7.61 -17.86
N TRP A 385 -2.79 7.36 -19.12
CA TRP A 385 -1.57 6.67 -19.48
C TRP A 385 -0.49 7.66 -19.92
N GLY A 386 0.73 7.38 -19.52
CA GLY A 386 1.85 8.26 -19.81
C GLY A 386 1.62 9.68 -19.28
N LYS A 387 2.14 10.66 -19.96
CA LYS A 387 1.95 12.09 -19.62
C LYS A 387 0.69 12.68 -20.28
N GLY A 388 -0.42 11.93 -20.27
CA GLY A 388 -1.68 12.33 -20.91
C GLY A 388 -1.82 11.86 -22.37
N SER A 389 -1.11 10.80 -22.76
CA SER A 389 -1.18 10.24 -24.12
C SER A 389 -2.49 9.52 -24.40
N LYS A 390 -3.16 8.97 -23.36
CA LYS A 390 -4.43 8.26 -23.47
C LYS A 390 -5.25 8.45 -22.21
N TYR A 391 -6.55 8.65 -22.40
CA TYR A 391 -7.56 8.74 -21.32
C TYR A 391 -8.57 7.62 -21.50
N LEU A 392 -8.91 6.93 -20.43
CA LEU A 392 -9.94 5.90 -20.38
C LEU A 392 -10.93 6.27 -19.29
N LEU A 393 -12.23 6.30 -19.62
CA LEU A 393 -13.31 6.64 -18.71
C LEU A 393 -14.22 5.45 -18.50
N PHE A 394 -14.52 5.12 -17.23
CA PHE A 394 -15.41 4.02 -16.86
C PHE A 394 -16.44 4.48 -15.83
N ASN A 395 -17.65 3.90 -15.88
CA ASN A 395 -18.65 4.06 -14.84
C ASN A 395 -18.67 2.84 -13.94
N LEU A 396 -18.02 2.91 -12.80
CA LEU A 396 -17.80 1.77 -11.89
C LEU A 396 -19.09 1.25 -11.24
N LYS A 397 -20.14 2.06 -11.15
CA LYS A 397 -21.44 1.65 -10.61
C LYS A 397 -22.15 0.67 -11.52
N ASN A 398 -22.11 0.92 -12.83
CA ASN A 398 -22.79 0.12 -13.84
C ASN A 398 -21.87 -0.91 -14.48
N ASP A 399 -20.56 -0.72 -14.38
CA ASP A 399 -19.50 -1.53 -14.97
C ASP A 399 -18.29 -1.62 -14.03
N PRO A 400 -18.43 -2.36 -12.91
CA PRO A 400 -17.34 -2.50 -11.95
C PRO A 400 -16.13 -3.27 -12.51
N GLY A 401 -16.30 -3.99 -13.65
CA GLY A 401 -15.24 -4.71 -14.34
C GLY A 401 -14.47 -3.86 -15.37
N GLU A 402 -14.87 -2.60 -15.59
CA GLU A 402 -14.23 -1.68 -16.56
C GLU A 402 -14.20 -2.26 -17.99
N LEU A 403 -15.29 -2.90 -18.41
CA LEU A 403 -15.42 -3.56 -19.72
C LEU A 403 -15.87 -2.60 -20.83
N LYS A 404 -16.52 -1.49 -20.46
CA LYS A 404 -17.09 -0.52 -21.39
C LYS A 404 -16.42 0.84 -21.23
N GLU A 405 -15.50 1.15 -22.14
CA GLU A 405 -14.84 2.46 -22.21
C GLU A 405 -15.80 3.55 -22.74
N LEU A 406 -15.88 4.69 -22.05
CA LEU A 406 -16.90 5.72 -22.25
C LEU A 406 -16.32 7.08 -22.73
N SER A 407 -15.04 7.24 -22.91
CA SER A 407 -14.42 8.55 -23.22
C SER A 407 -14.96 9.21 -24.49
N ARG A 408 -15.35 8.40 -25.46
CA ARG A 408 -16.00 8.88 -26.72
C ARG A 408 -17.48 9.05 -26.59
N ALA A 409 -18.15 8.25 -25.75
CA ALA A 409 -19.60 8.28 -25.58
C ALA A 409 -20.03 9.38 -24.63
N GLU A 410 -19.18 9.75 -23.67
CA GLU A 410 -19.48 10.74 -22.62
C GLU A 410 -18.39 11.83 -22.55
N PRO A 411 -18.25 12.68 -23.60
CA PRO A 411 -17.17 13.67 -23.69
C PRO A 411 -17.24 14.74 -22.59
N ASP A 412 -18.42 15.13 -22.16
CA ASP A 412 -18.61 16.11 -21.09
C ASP A 412 -18.16 15.56 -19.74
N LYS A 413 -18.49 14.28 -19.45
CA LYS A 413 -18.03 13.59 -18.25
C LYS A 413 -16.50 13.37 -18.28
N LEU A 414 -15.94 13.08 -19.44
CA LEU A 414 -14.49 13.02 -19.60
C LEU A 414 -13.83 14.35 -19.26
N ALA A 415 -14.40 15.48 -19.74
CA ALA A 415 -13.87 16.81 -19.47
C ALA A 415 -13.95 17.17 -17.96
N GLU A 416 -15.07 16.80 -17.30
CA GLU A 416 -15.23 16.94 -15.85
C GLU A 416 -14.15 16.14 -15.10
N MET A 417 -14.01 14.85 -15.41
CA MET A 417 -13.07 13.96 -14.73
C MET A 417 -11.60 14.34 -14.98
N LYS A 418 -11.28 14.96 -16.12
CA LYS A 418 -9.94 15.53 -16.36
C LYS A 418 -9.62 16.67 -15.39
N LYS A 419 -10.58 17.55 -15.09
CA LYS A 419 -10.40 18.61 -14.08
C LYS A 419 -10.13 18.00 -12.70
N VAL A 420 -10.95 17.02 -12.31
CA VAL A 420 -10.75 16.28 -11.05
C VAL A 420 -9.34 15.65 -10.98
N TYR A 421 -8.88 15.05 -12.08
CA TYR A 421 -7.55 14.47 -12.19
C TYR A 421 -6.44 15.53 -12.02
N GLU A 422 -6.52 16.63 -12.74
CA GLU A 422 -5.54 17.72 -12.70
C GLU A 422 -5.45 18.34 -11.31
N GLU A 423 -6.57 18.59 -10.64
CA GLU A 423 -6.62 19.12 -9.28
C GLU A 423 -6.02 18.14 -8.27
N LYS A 424 -6.34 16.84 -8.39
CA LYS A 424 -5.86 15.83 -7.44
C LYS A 424 -4.36 15.60 -7.57
N PHE A 425 -3.87 15.37 -8.80
CA PHE A 425 -2.46 15.09 -9.02
C PHE A 425 -1.58 16.35 -8.97
N GLY A 426 -2.14 17.53 -9.22
CA GLY A 426 -1.47 18.80 -8.96
C GLY A 426 -1.13 19.01 -7.48
N LYS A 427 -1.96 18.51 -6.57
CA LYS A 427 -1.71 18.53 -5.11
C LYS A 427 -0.76 17.44 -4.63
N ILE A 428 -0.74 16.28 -5.28
CA ILE A 428 0.14 15.16 -4.90
C ILE A 428 1.60 15.52 -5.18
N GLY A 429 1.89 16.14 -6.32
CA GLY A 429 3.26 16.49 -6.73
C GLY A 429 4.00 15.34 -7.39
N PHE A 430 5.30 15.56 -7.65
CA PHE A 430 6.17 14.59 -8.32
C PHE A 430 7.65 14.89 -7.99
N VAL A 431 8.44 13.84 -7.82
CA VAL A 431 9.91 13.90 -7.68
C VAL A 431 10.53 13.03 -8.76
N GLU A 432 11.47 13.59 -9.52
CA GLU A 432 12.19 12.85 -10.56
C GLU A 432 13.02 11.72 -9.94
N PRO A 433 12.90 10.46 -10.41
CA PRO A 433 13.72 9.37 -9.90
C PRO A 433 15.19 9.59 -10.21
N TYR A 434 16.08 9.23 -9.28
CA TYR A 434 17.52 9.27 -9.50
C TYR A 434 18.04 7.97 -10.13
N GLY A 435 19.16 8.06 -10.87
CA GLY A 435 19.82 6.90 -11.48
C GLY A 435 18.95 6.14 -12.47
N GLY A 436 17.96 6.82 -13.04
CA GLY A 436 16.96 6.22 -13.91
C GLY A 436 17.55 5.62 -15.17
N MET A 437 17.19 4.37 -15.49
CA MET A 437 17.27 3.88 -16.85
C MET A 437 16.18 4.56 -17.66
N LYS A 438 16.54 5.13 -18.80
CA LYS A 438 15.55 5.52 -19.82
C LYS A 438 14.77 4.25 -20.18
N LEU A 439 13.43 4.35 -20.20
CA LEU A 439 12.60 3.34 -20.86
C LEU A 439 13.21 3.04 -22.22
N LYS A 440 13.41 1.77 -22.56
CA LYS A 440 13.81 1.41 -23.92
C LYS A 440 12.75 1.96 -24.85
N GLU A 441 13.12 2.92 -25.72
CA GLU A 441 12.23 3.45 -26.73
C GLU A 441 11.69 2.28 -27.55
N GLY A 442 10.37 2.10 -27.59
CA GLY A 442 9.69 1.03 -28.31
C GLY A 442 9.18 -0.14 -27.48
N GLY A 443 9.36 -0.15 -26.17
CA GLY A 443 8.69 -1.12 -25.29
C GLY A 443 7.19 -0.85 -25.27
N SER A 444 6.42 -1.53 -26.15
CA SER A 444 4.97 -1.62 -25.96
C SER A 444 4.74 -2.35 -24.63
N ALA A 445 4.08 -1.71 -23.70
CA ALA A 445 3.65 -2.30 -22.46
C ALA A 445 2.54 -3.33 -22.74
N LYS A 446 2.91 -4.45 -23.35
CA LYS A 446 2.17 -5.69 -23.22
C LYS A 446 2.69 -6.29 -21.92
N GLY A 447 1.84 -6.30 -20.91
CA GLY A 447 2.09 -7.10 -19.72
C GLY A 447 2.48 -8.53 -20.16
N PRO A 448 3.18 -9.30 -19.30
CA PRO A 448 3.57 -10.65 -19.65
C PRO A 448 2.34 -11.38 -20.18
N THR A 449 2.41 -11.76 -21.46
CA THR A 449 1.39 -12.63 -22.06
C THR A 449 1.41 -13.91 -21.23
N GLY A 450 0.28 -14.29 -20.67
CA GLY A 450 0.13 -15.53 -19.93
C GLY A 450 0.68 -16.71 -20.71
N PRO A 451 0.95 -17.84 -20.06
CA PRO A 451 1.48 -19.01 -20.71
C PRO A 451 0.60 -19.35 -21.93
N VAL A 452 1.22 -19.40 -23.09
CA VAL A 452 0.57 -19.87 -24.32
C VAL A 452 0.14 -21.30 -24.02
N GLU A 453 -1.17 -21.53 -23.81
CA GLU A 453 -1.70 -22.88 -23.78
C GLU A 453 -1.30 -23.54 -25.08
N LYS A 454 -0.39 -24.53 -25.03
CA LYS A 454 -0.17 -25.44 -26.12
C LYS A 454 -1.47 -26.19 -26.29
N LYS A 455 -2.20 -25.92 -27.36
CA LYS A 455 -3.34 -26.75 -27.77
C LYS A 455 -2.87 -28.18 -27.94
N PRO A 456 -3.74 -29.15 -27.57
CA PRO A 456 -3.45 -30.58 -27.62
C PRO A 456 -3.06 -31.08 -29.00
#